data_a1dc09fa0c1d5162974c3781e7048c85
#
_entry.id   a1dc09fa0c1d5162974c3781e7048c85
#
_cell.length_a   1.000
_cell.length_b   1.000
_cell.length_c   1.000
_cell.angle_alpha   90.00
_cell.angle_beta   90.00
_cell.angle_gamma   90.00
#
_symmetry.space_group_name_H-M   'P 1'
#
loop_
_entity.id
_entity.type
_entity.pdbx_description
1 polymer ?
#
loop_
_entity_poly.entity_id
_entity_poly.type
_entity_poly.pdbx_seq_one_letter_code
_entity_poly.pdbx_strand_id
1 'polypeptide(L)'
;MNISTLLFLMLIGIVAGVFSGLIGIGGGIIMVPMLLLIGLTQHQAQGTSLATLMVPVTFLAVMNYHKEGYVQWKFAAVIAVCFFIGGFLGSKIAVNLDQSVVKKIFAVVLIIVAGKLLFEK
;
A
#
# COMPACT_ATOMS: atom_id res chain seq x y z
N MET A 1 15.26 -16.12 -8.88
CA MET A 1 14.85 -14.81 -9.45
C MET A 1 15.88 -14.44 -10.52
N ASN A 2 15.41 -14.18 -11.72
CA ASN A 2 16.33 -13.80 -12.80
C ASN A 2 16.55 -12.27 -12.83
N ILE A 3 17.46 -11.83 -13.70
CA ILE A 3 17.83 -10.41 -13.75
C ILE A 3 16.65 -9.54 -14.18
N SER A 4 15.85 -10.00 -15.15
CA SER A 4 14.67 -9.26 -15.60
C SER A 4 13.69 -9.04 -14.46
N THR A 5 13.39 -10.09 -13.69
CA THR A 5 12.50 -9.99 -12.56
C THR A 5 13.06 -9.06 -11.49
N LEU A 6 14.36 -9.18 -11.20
CA LEU A 6 15.01 -8.33 -10.22
C LEU A 6 14.92 -6.86 -10.62
N LEU A 7 15.20 -6.54 -11.87
CA LEU A 7 15.13 -5.15 -12.34
C LEU A 7 13.70 -4.61 -12.27
N PHE A 8 12.73 -5.44 -12.60
CA PHE A 8 11.32 -5.02 -12.52
C PHE A 8 10.88 -4.77 -11.09
N LEU A 9 11.33 -5.62 -10.16
CA LEU A 9 11.03 -5.43 -8.74
C LEU A 9 11.66 -4.16 -8.19
N MET A 10 12.88 -3.85 -8.62
CA MET A 10 13.53 -2.60 -8.23
C MET A 10 12.75 -1.40 -8.75
N LEU A 11 12.26 -1.48 -9.99
CA LEU A 11 11.42 -0.43 -10.56
C LEU A 11 10.13 -0.25 -9.77
N ILE A 12 9.48 -1.35 -9.41
CA ILE A 12 8.25 -1.31 -8.60
C ILE A 12 8.51 -0.59 -7.28
N GLY A 13 9.61 -0.94 -6.60
CA GLY A 13 9.96 -0.31 -5.34
C GLY A 13 10.17 1.19 -5.46
N ILE A 14 10.91 1.61 -6.47
CA ILE A 14 11.19 3.04 -6.69
C ILE A 14 9.90 3.80 -7.01
N VAL A 15 9.10 3.28 -7.94
CA VAL A 15 7.86 3.94 -8.35
C VAL A 15 6.88 4.02 -7.17
N ALA A 16 6.69 2.92 -6.47
CA ALA A 16 5.79 2.89 -5.32
C ALA A 16 6.27 3.84 -4.22
N GLY A 17 7.57 3.88 -3.99
CA GLY A 17 8.16 4.78 -2.98
C GLY A 17 7.95 6.24 -3.33
N VAL A 18 8.19 6.61 -4.58
CA VAL A 18 7.99 7.98 -5.03
C VAL A 18 6.53 8.41 -4.85
N PHE A 19 5.59 7.60 -5.31
CA PHE A 19 4.18 7.92 -5.17
C PHE A 19 3.73 7.91 -3.71
N SER A 20 4.30 7.02 -2.90
CA SER A 20 4.00 7.01 -1.46
C SER A 20 4.41 8.33 -0.81
N GLY A 21 5.61 8.81 -1.13
CA GLY A 21 6.09 10.07 -0.59
C GLY A 21 5.32 11.28 -1.09
N LEU A 22 4.94 11.26 -2.37
CA LEU A 22 4.21 12.37 -3.00
C LEU A 22 2.78 12.47 -2.50
N ILE A 23 2.10 11.35 -2.40
CA ILE A 23 0.65 11.31 -2.19
C ILE A 23 0.30 10.83 -0.78
N GLY A 24 1.19 10.10 -0.13
CA GLY A 24 0.96 9.59 1.21
C GLY A 24 0.08 8.34 1.27
N ILE A 25 0.01 7.59 0.20
CA ILE A 25 -0.90 6.43 0.12
C ILE A 25 -0.29 5.12 0.63
N GLY A 26 0.95 5.16 1.10
CA GLY A 26 1.60 3.98 1.66
C GLY A 26 2.15 2.99 0.64
N GLY A 27 1.99 3.25 -0.64
CA GLY A 27 2.59 2.44 -1.71
C GLY A 27 1.83 1.20 -2.12
N GLY A 28 0.93 0.68 -1.28
CA GLY A 28 0.19 -0.54 -1.60
C GLY A 28 -0.68 -0.43 -2.83
N ILE A 29 -1.28 0.73 -3.04
CA ILE A 29 -2.14 0.99 -4.20
C ILE A 29 -1.36 0.84 -5.51
N ILE A 30 -0.08 1.20 -5.50
CA ILE A 30 0.79 1.09 -6.67
C ILE A 30 1.42 -0.30 -6.76
N MET A 31 1.91 -0.84 -5.64
CA MET A 31 2.62 -2.12 -5.63
C MET A 31 1.74 -3.28 -6.06
N VAL A 32 0.49 -3.34 -5.58
CA VAL A 32 -0.37 -4.48 -5.86
C VAL A 32 -0.61 -4.66 -7.35
N PRO A 33 -1.07 -3.62 -8.09
CA PRO A 33 -1.23 -3.78 -9.54
C PRO A 33 0.05 -4.15 -10.27
N MET A 34 1.19 -3.58 -9.88
CA MET A 34 2.46 -3.87 -10.55
C MET A 34 2.92 -5.30 -10.27
N LEU A 35 2.70 -5.81 -9.04
CA LEU A 35 3.04 -7.19 -8.73
C LEU A 35 2.17 -8.19 -9.49
N LEU A 36 0.91 -7.83 -9.73
CA LEU A 36 0.04 -8.65 -10.57
C LEU A 36 0.59 -8.78 -11.99
N LEU A 37 1.23 -7.74 -12.50
CA LEU A 37 1.81 -7.77 -13.84
C LEU A 37 2.93 -8.79 -13.98
N ILE A 38 3.66 -9.09 -12.91
CA ILE A 38 4.73 -10.10 -12.98
C ILE A 38 4.25 -11.50 -12.64
N GLY A 39 2.93 -11.70 -12.53
CA GLY A 39 2.35 -13.02 -12.43
C GLY A 39 1.94 -13.47 -11.03
N LEU A 40 2.01 -12.58 -10.04
CA LEU A 40 1.55 -12.93 -8.69
C LEU A 40 0.03 -12.95 -8.64
N THR A 41 -0.52 -13.80 -7.78
CA THR A 41 -1.95 -13.77 -7.49
C THR A 41 -2.28 -12.55 -6.64
N GLN A 42 -3.58 -12.25 -6.53
CA GLN A 42 -4.01 -11.12 -5.70
C GLN A 42 -3.56 -11.28 -4.25
N HIS A 43 -3.72 -12.48 -3.68
CA HIS A 43 -3.27 -12.72 -2.30
C HIS A 43 -1.76 -12.58 -2.16
N GLN A 44 -1.00 -13.10 -3.14
CA GLN A 44 0.45 -12.97 -3.12
C GLN A 44 0.89 -11.52 -3.23
N ALA A 45 0.25 -10.76 -4.11
CA ALA A 45 0.58 -9.35 -4.29
C ALA A 45 0.29 -8.56 -3.02
N GLN A 46 -0.86 -8.80 -2.40
CA GLN A 46 -1.23 -8.10 -1.17
C GLN A 46 -0.31 -8.47 -0.01
N GLY A 47 -0.02 -9.76 0.18
CA GLY A 47 0.87 -10.21 1.23
C GLY A 47 2.28 -9.66 1.06
N THR A 48 2.79 -9.68 -0.17
CA THR A 48 4.14 -9.16 -0.46
C THR A 48 4.21 -7.66 -0.22
N SER A 49 3.16 -6.94 -0.63
CA SER A 49 3.07 -5.49 -0.40
C SER A 49 3.09 -5.17 1.09
N LEU A 50 2.28 -5.89 1.89
CA LEU A 50 2.25 -5.69 3.33
C LEU A 50 3.59 -6.02 3.98
N ALA A 51 4.25 -7.09 3.52
CA ALA A 51 5.56 -7.46 4.05
C ALA A 51 6.60 -6.37 3.75
N THR A 52 6.53 -5.77 2.58
CA THR A 52 7.41 -4.66 2.22
C THR A 52 7.21 -3.47 3.16
N LEU A 53 5.95 -3.14 3.46
CA LEU A 53 5.62 -2.01 4.31
C LEU A 53 5.92 -2.27 5.80
N MET A 54 6.12 -3.53 6.17
CA MET A 54 6.50 -3.89 7.54
C MET A 54 7.89 -3.39 7.89
N VAL A 55 8.79 -3.32 6.90
CA VAL A 55 10.06 -2.63 7.04
C VAL A 55 9.76 -1.13 7.06
N PRO A 56 10.45 -0.32 7.89
CA PRO A 56 10.13 1.12 7.97
C PRO A 56 10.60 1.89 6.73
N VAL A 57 10.05 1.52 5.57
CA VAL A 57 10.46 2.07 4.27
C VAL A 57 10.07 3.53 4.09
N THR A 58 9.04 4.00 4.82
CA THR A 58 8.58 5.38 4.72
C THR A 58 9.23 6.30 5.73
N PHE A 59 10.19 5.82 6.51
CA PHE A 59 10.78 6.57 7.62
C PHE A 59 11.38 7.90 7.15
N LEU A 60 12.15 7.88 6.06
CA LEU A 60 12.78 9.10 5.56
C LEU A 60 11.75 10.10 5.05
N ALA A 61 10.69 9.62 4.41
CA ALA A 61 9.62 10.49 3.96
C ALA A 61 8.90 11.15 5.12
N VAL A 62 8.64 10.38 6.19
CA VAL A 62 8.03 10.92 7.41
C VAL A 62 8.91 12.01 8.02
N MET A 63 10.22 11.80 8.03
CA MET A 63 11.16 12.81 8.55
C MET A 63 11.01 14.13 7.81
N ASN A 64 10.87 14.09 6.49
CA ASN A 64 10.70 15.31 5.70
C ASN A 64 9.42 16.04 6.07
N TYR A 65 8.32 15.34 6.22
CA TYR A 65 7.05 15.95 6.62
C TYR A 65 7.10 16.43 8.08
N HIS A 66 7.79 15.69 8.92
CA HIS A 66 7.94 16.11 10.33
C HIS A 66 8.68 17.44 10.45
N LYS A 67 9.72 17.64 9.66
CA LYS A 67 10.48 18.90 9.67
C LYS A 67 9.61 20.10 9.35
N GLU A 68 8.61 19.91 8.51
CA GLU A 68 7.67 20.97 8.12
C GLU A 68 6.49 21.10 9.08
N GLY A 69 6.42 20.25 10.10
CA GLY A 69 5.35 20.28 11.08
C GLY A 69 4.03 19.70 10.63
N TYR A 70 4.05 18.87 9.59
CA TYR A 70 2.82 18.34 8.99
C TYR A 70 2.34 17.03 9.60
N VAL A 71 3.12 16.44 10.51
CA VAL A 71 2.75 15.14 11.09
C VAL A 71 2.00 15.37 12.39
N GLN A 72 0.78 14.84 12.45
CA GLN A 72 -0.06 14.87 13.65
C GLN A 72 0.24 13.59 14.44
N TRP A 73 1.24 13.62 15.30
CA TRP A 73 1.75 12.43 15.98
C TRP A 73 0.72 11.74 16.85
N LYS A 74 -0.15 12.52 17.52
CA LYS A 74 -1.19 11.92 18.35
C LYS A 74 -2.20 11.14 17.51
N PHE A 75 -2.59 11.72 16.38
CA PHE A 75 -3.51 11.04 15.46
C PHE A 75 -2.84 9.80 14.87
N ALA A 76 -1.59 9.93 14.46
CA ALA A 76 -0.85 8.82 13.89
C ALA A 76 -0.73 7.65 14.86
N ALA A 77 -0.46 7.92 16.13
CA ALA A 77 -0.33 6.88 17.15
C ALA A 77 -1.64 6.11 17.34
N VAL A 78 -2.76 6.82 17.45
CA VAL A 78 -4.07 6.18 17.61
C VAL A 78 -4.41 5.33 16.39
N ILE A 79 -4.21 5.90 15.21
CA ILE A 79 -4.48 5.18 13.96
C ILE A 79 -3.60 3.94 13.85
N ALA A 80 -2.32 4.06 14.21
CA ALA A 80 -1.38 2.95 14.11
C ALA A 80 -1.80 1.77 15.00
N VAL A 81 -2.21 2.05 16.24
CA VAL A 81 -2.64 1.00 17.17
C VAL A 81 -3.90 0.31 16.63
N CYS A 82 -4.87 1.09 16.18
CA CYS A 82 -6.10 0.55 15.62
C CYS A 82 -5.85 -0.17 14.29
N PHE A 83 -4.96 0.35 13.49
CA PHE A 83 -4.56 -0.26 12.23
C PHE A 83 -3.96 -1.65 12.45
N PHE A 84 -3.17 -1.79 13.51
CA PHE A 84 -2.56 -3.06 13.87
C PHE A 84 -3.63 -4.14 14.08
N ILE A 85 -4.68 -3.79 14.83
CA ILE A 85 -5.79 -4.70 15.09
C ILE A 85 -6.62 -4.93 13.82
N GLY A 86 -6.98 -3.85 13.15
CA GLY A 86 -7.78 -3.91 11.93
C GLY A 86 -7.12 -4.70 10.82
N GLY A 87 -5.82 -4.51 10.65
CA GLY A 87 -5.05 -5.24 9.65
C GLY A 87 -5.02 -6.74 9.91
N PHE A 88 -4.88 -7.11 11.18
CA PHE A 88 -4.91 -8.53 11.56
C PHE A 88 -6.26 -9.17 11.22
N LEU A 89 -7.35 -8.51 11.58
CA LEU A 89 -8.69 -9.04 11.32
C LEU A 89 -9.00 -9.04 9.82
N GLY A 90 -8.66 -7.96 9.14
CA GLY A 90 -8.90 -7.85 7.70
C GLY A 90 -8.13 -8.89 6.91
N SER A 91 -6.89 -9.14 7.28
CA SER A 91 -6.09 -10.14 6.57
C SER A 91 -6.61 -11.55 6.79
N LYS A 92 -7.10 -11.85 7.99
CA LYS A 92 -7.73 -13.15 8.27
C LYS A 92 -8.93 -13.39 7.37
N ILE A 93 -9.74 -12.37 7.18
CA ILE A 93 -10.91 -12.45 6.28
C ILE A 93 -10.45 -12.61 4.84
N ALA A 94 -9.48 -11.78 4.42
CA ALA A 94 -9.03 -11.72 3.04
C ALA A 94 -8.43 -13.05 2.55
N VAL A 95 -7.63 -13.73 3.37
CA VAL A 95 -7.00 -14.98 2.94
C VAL A 95 -8.01 -16.10 2.74
N ASN A 96 -9.21 -15.99 3.32
CA ASN A 96 -10.29 -16.96 3.17
C ASN A 96 -11.25 -16.63 2.04
N LEU A 97 -11.07 -15.47 1.40
CA LEU A 97 -11.89 -15.07 0.26
C LEU A 97 -11.24 -15.49 -1.05
N ASP A 98 -12.09 -15.65 -2.06
CA ASP A 98 -11.62 -15.93 -3.41
C ASP A 98 -10.76 -14.79 -3.93
N GLN A 99 -9.76 -15.12 -4.75
CA GLN A 99 -8.90 -14.12 -5.39
C GLN A 99 -9.71 -13.07 -6.14
N SER A 100 -10.73 -13.50 -6.87
CA SER A 100 -11.53 -12.57 -7.66
C SER A 100 -12.36 -11.65 -6.79
N VAL A 101 -12.84 -12.12 -5.62
CA VAL A 101 -13.61 -11.29 -4.70
C VAL A 101 -12.72 -10.18 -4.12
N VAL A 102 -11.53 -10.55 -3.65
CA VAL A 102 -10.59 -9.58 -3.07
C VAL A 102 -10.19 -8.55 -4.12
N LYS A 103 -9.92 -9.00 -5.35
CA LYS A 103 -9.57 -8.12 -6.45
C LYS A 103 -10.68 -7.11 -6.75
N LYS A 104 -11.93 -7.57 -6.74
CA LYS A 104 -13.08 -6.70 -6.98
C LYS A 104 -13.27 -5.67 -5.87
N ILE A 105 -13.09 -6.09 -4.61
CA ILE A 105 -13.16 -5.18 -3.47
C ILE A 105 -12.12 -4.09 -3.62
N PHE A 106 -10.90 -4.46 -3.96
CA PHE A 106 -9.80 -3.51 -4.17
C PHE A 106 -10.15 -2.51 -5.27
N ALA A 107 -10.67 -3.00 -6.39
CA ALA A 107 -11.05 -2.14 -7.52
C ALA A 107 -12.14 -1.17 -7.15
N VAL A 108 -13.18 -1.62 -6.43
CA VAL A 108 -14.29 -0.77 -6.02
C VAL A 108 -13.80 0.32 -5.08
N VAL A 109 -12.95 -0.03 -4.10
CA VAL A 109 -12.38 0.95 -3.17
C VAL A 109 -11.59 2.01 -3.93
N LEU A 110 -10.77 1.59 -4.91
CA LEU A 110 -10.00 2.54 -5.73
C LEU A 110 -10.90 3.50 -6.50
N ILE A 111 -11.99 2.99 -7.07
CA ILE A 111 -12.93 3.82 -7.83
C ILE A 111 -13.59 4.85 -6.92
N ILE A 112 -14.03 4.42 -5.73
CA ILE A 112 -14.68 5.31 -4.77
C ILE A 112 -13.72 6.42 -4.34
N VAL A 113 -12.50 6.06 -3.98
CA VAL A 113 -11.49 7.04 -3.53
C VAL A 113 -11.14 7.99 -4.67
N ALA A 114 -10.92 7.46 -5.86
CA ALA A 114 -10.58 8.28 -7.02
C ALA A 114 -11.70 9.26 -7.35
N GLY A 115 -12.95 8.79 -7.32
CA GLY A 115 -14.11 9.65 -7.59
C GLY A 115 -14.25 10.77 -6.58
N LYS A 116 -14.07 10.44 -5.31
CA LYS A 116 -14.15 11.45 -4.26
C LYS A 116 -13.09 12.54 -4.45
N LEU A 117 -11.85 12.13 -4.70
CA LEU A 117 -10.75 13.09 -4.86
C LEU A 117 -10.91 13.97 -6.09
N LEU A 118 -11.45 13.41 -7.17
CA LEU A 118 -11.66 14.18 -8.41
C LEU A 118 -12.72 15.25 -8.26
N PHE A 119 -13.78 14.96 -7.50
CA PHE A 119 -14.90 15.88 -7.33
C PHE A 119 -14.79 16.75 -6.10
N GLU A 120 -13.78 16.53 -5.30
CA GLU A 120 -13.47 17.34 -4.13
C GLU A 120 -12.61 18.52 -4.55
N LYS A 121 -12.91 19.69 -4.05
CA LYS A 121 -12.12 20.89 -4.35
C LYS A 121 -10.97 21.09 -3.36
#